data_64480ebb2de35b7ac54ffdb3ca8db0f7
#
_entry.id   64480ebb2de35b7ac54ffdb3ca8db0f7
#
_cell.length_a   1.000
_cell.length_b   1.000
_cell.length_c   1.000
_cell.angle_alpha   90.00
_cell.angle_beta   90.00
_cell.angle_gamma   90.00
#
_symmetry.space_group_name_H-M   'P 1'
#
loop_
_entity.id
_entity.type
_entity.pdbx_description
1 polymer ?
#
loop_
_entity_poly.entity_id
_entity_poly.type
_entity_poly.pdbx_seq_one_letter_code
_entity_poly.pdbx_strand_id
1 'polypeptide(L)'
;MADAVIANWSGHDFQARFFWIKASALMDPDKHYVIEVTYEADGPKSFDDVVVKYDPGRQSATGTPISVDYHQIKFHMDGAGRFGYEDLTKPEFLGAKAFSLLRRLQNAKKEAPRNSAFTLVTIDSIKDGDPLDEIVSAIDGSFRFDRLFDGTTDRSRMGKVRQCWRDHLNLTNDEELKTVLSGLRISAGFITLEKLRDEVNLHFRVVGLLPCHESAGFKYDAEARALKLQNRNRFDRASFEALCREQKWIDERLVKKYRSVSVRSFPVMPIHELEAAPEDTLSLLHLFDERHLQAGGDWQSGVQPAVEQFLAEVAKRYTAVRLHLDAHASIAFLAGSYLGLKSGIALELVQKGRSDHSIWIADDGKCGPDPKVETVIVGEGKDAALIVSLSRDAFEDVRDYVAKKLPGVGRLIHLTPKDGPGQRSIAGGEHAAMLADAAENAVRKARLPIDARTHIFVSGPNAFTFFLGQHRQAMGSCALYEFDFSRRVDGSYHPSFWME
;
A
#
# COMPACT_ATOMS: atom_id res chain seq x y z
N MET A 1 2.49 31.81 -23.80
CA MET A 1 1.99 30.73 -24.71
C MET A 1 2.78 29.44 -24.58
N ALA A 2 4.13 29.47 -24.55
CA ALA A 2 4.96 28.27 -24.39
C ALA A 2 4.64 27.51 -23.08
N ASP A 3 4.55 28.22 -21.96
CA ASP A 3 4.28 27.62 -20.65
C ASP A 3 2.91 26.92 -20.56
N ALA A 4 1.88 27.48 -21.21
CA ALA A 4 0.57 26.86 -21.25
C ALA A 4 0.54 25.57 -22.10
N VAL A 5 1.36 25.51 -23.16
CA VAL A 5 1.50 24.31 -24.00
C VAL A 5 2.25 23.21 -23.23
N ILE A 6 3.34 23.57 -22.54
CA ILE A 6 4.12 22.64 -21.72
C ILE A 6 3.26 22.10 -20.56
N ALA A 7 2.50 22.98 -19.88
CA ALA A 7 1.59 22.56 -18.81
C ALA A 7 0.53 21.56 -19.28
N ASN A 8 -0.03 21.79 -20.46
CA ASN A 8 -1.01 20.88 -21.05
C ASN A 8 -0.39 19.51 -21.40
N TRP A 9 0.82 19.49 -21.96
CA TRP A 9 1.53 18.26 -22.28
C TRP A 9 1.87 17.46 -21.02
N SER A 10 2.36 18.10 -19.98
CA SER A 10 2.68 17.43 -18.70
C SER A 10 1.43 16.84 -18.04
N GLY A 11 0.27 17.49 -18.19
CA GLY A 11 -1.01 16.93 -17.74
C GLY A 11 -1.38 15.64 -18.47
N HIS A 12 -1.24 15.64 -19.80
CA HIS A 12 -1.46 14.44 -20.62
C HIS A 12 -0.44 13.34 -20.33
N ASP A 13 0.84 13.69 -20.09
CA ASP A 13 1.86 12.71 -19.74
C ASP A 13 1.55 12.05 -18.39
N PHE A 14 1.04 12.81 -17.43
CA PHE A 14 0.63 12.28 -16.14
C PHE A 14 -0.56 11.30 -16.29
N GLN A 15 -1.58 11.66 -17.06
CA GLN A 15 -2.72 10.77 -17.39
C GLN A 15 -2.24 9.51 -18.12
N ALA A 16 -1.35 9.65 -19.11
CA ALA A 16 -0.79 8.54 -19.87
C ALA A 16 -0.05 7.54 -18.97
N ARG A 17 0.82 8.03 -18.08
CA ARG A 17 1.56 7.17 -17.15
C ARG A 17 0.64 6.47 -16.17
N PHE A 18 -0.36 7.17 -15.65
CA PHE A 18 -1.38 6.54 -14.81
C PHE A 18 -2.15 5.46 -15.57
N PHE A 19 -2.54 5.72 -16.83
CA PHE A 19 -3.16 4.72 -17.69
C PHE A 19 -2.29 3.47 -17.86
N TRP A 20 -0.97 3.64 -18.13
CA TRP A 20 -0.07 2.50 -18.33
C TRP A 20 0.06 1.62 -17.08
N ILE A 21 0.07 2.20 -15.90
CA ILE A 21 0.04 1.44 -14.65
C ILE A 21 -1.24 0.59 -14.58
N LYS A 22 -2.40 1.16 -14.93
CA LYS A 22 -3.66 0.41 -14.92
C LYS A 22 -3.70 -0.64 -16.03
N ALA A 23 -3.26 -0.30 -17.23
CA ALA A 23 -3.26 -1.19 -18.39
C ALA A 23 -2.32 -2.39 -18.22
N SER A 24 -1.19 -2.22 -17.51
CA SER A 24 -0.28 -3.33 -17.23
C SER A 24 -0.95 -4.49 -16.48
N ALA A 25 -1.99 -4.22 -15.69
CA ALA A 25 -2.78 -5.25 -15.02
C ALA A 25 -3.47 -6.23 -15.99
N LEU A 26 -3.70 -5.81 -17.24
CA LEU A 26 -4.22 -6.70 -18.28
C LEU A 26 -3.20 -7.77 -18.72
N MET A 27 -1.92 -7.57 -18.48
CA MET A 27 -0.87 -8.57 -18.73
C MET A 27 -0.59 -9.44 -17.50
N ASP A 28 -1.08 -9.04 -16.32
CA ASP A 28 -0.86 -9.77 -15.09
C ASP A 28 -1.82 -10.97 -14.99
N PRO A 29 -1.31 -12.22 -14.97
CA PRO A 29 -2.17 -13.41 -14.85
C PRO A 29 -2.89 -13.46 -13.50
N ASP A 30 -2.35 -12.81 -12.47
CA ASP A 30 -2.92 -12.79 -11.13
C ASP A 30 -4.09 -11.79 -11.00
N LYS A 31 -4.21 -10.88 -11.97
CA LYS A 31 -5.29 -9.88 -12.04
C LYS A 31 -6.33 -10.18 -13.12
N HIS A 32 -6.67 -11.46 -13.27
CA HIS A 32 -7.64 -11.89 -14.27
C HIS A 32 -9.01 -11.19 -14.11
N TYR A 33 -9.32 -10.68 -12.91
CA TYR A 33 -10.52 -9.90 -12.62
C TYR A 33 -10.49 -8.48 -13.24
N VAL A 34 -9.34 -7.98 -13.70
CA VAL A 34 -9.27 -6.74 -14.51
C VAL A 34 -9.63 -7.11 -15.94
N ILE A 35 -10.81 -6.70 -16.38
CA ILE A 35 -11.34 -7.12 -17.69
C ILE A 35 -11.20 -6.05 -18.77
N GLU A 36 -11.12 -4.77 -18.39
CA GLU A 36 -11.01 -3.67 -19.35
C GLU A 36 -10.33 -2.46 -18.70
N VAL A 37 -9.49 -1.78 -19.47
CA VAL A 37 -8.92 -0.46 -19.13
C VAL A 37 -9.08 0.47 -20.32
N THR A 38 -9.61 1.69 -20.05
CA THR A 38 -9.83 2.71 -21.08
C THR A 38 -9.08 4.00 -20.70
N TYR A 39 -8.39 4.59 -21.66
CA TYR A 39 -7.73 5.89 -21.58
C TYR A 39 -8.61 6.96 -22.23
N GLU A 40 -8.90 8.06 -21.51
CA GLU A 40 -9.82 9.11 -21.96
C GLU A 40 -11.11 8.50 -22.55
N ALA A 41 -11.92 7.88 -21.70
CA ALA A 41 -13.16 7.22 -22.08
C ALA A 41 -14.22 8.21 -22.60
N ASP A 42 -15.19 7.71 -23.37
CA ASP A 42 -16.27 8.56 -23.91
C ASP A 42 -17.37 8.89 -22.89
N GLY A 43 -17.29 8.36 -21.67
CA GLY A 43 -18.23 8.65 -20.58
C GLY A 43 -18.11 7.71 -19.37
N PRO A 44 -18.76 8.06 -18.26
CA PRO A 44 -19.48 9.30 -17.99
C PRO A 44 -18.55 10.51 -17.99
N LYS A 45 -18.91 11.53 -18.76
CA LYS A 45 -18.10 12.75 -18.88
C LYS A 45 -17.81 13.30 -17.50
N SER A 46 -16.51 13.42 -17.17
CA SER A 46 -16.00 14.06 -15.97
C SER A 46 -15.29 13.16 -14.95
N PHE A 47 -15.25 11.88 -15.18
CA PHE A 47 -14.36 10.91 -14.51
C PHE A 47 -13.88 9.89 -15.56
N ASP A 48 -13.43 10.40 -16.68
CA ASP A 48 -13.19 9.66 -17.92
C ASP A 48 -11.71 9.60 -18.33
N ASP A 49 -10.80 10.19 -17.54
CA ASP A 49 -9.37 10.18 -17.87
C ASP A 49 -8.82 8.76 -17.92
N VAL A 50 -9.13 7.93 -16.92
CA VAL A 50 -8.83 6.49 -16.92
C VAL A 50 -9.99 5.72 -16.27
N VAL A 51 -10.48 4.71 -16.95
CA VAL A 51 -11.58 3.84 -16.47
C VAL A 51 -11.10 2.39 -16.43
N VAL A 52 -11.32 1.72 -15.32
CA VAL A 52 -10.97 0.29 -15.13
C VAL A 52 -12.23 -0.49 -14.77
N LYS A 53 -12.48 -1.60 -15.47
CA LYS A 53 -13.59 -2.52 -15.16
C LYS A 53 -13.08 -3.84 -14.60
N TYR A 54 -13.86 -4.38 -13.69
CA TYR A 54 -13.54 -5.61 -12.95
C TYR A 54 -14.67 -6.63 -13.02
N ASP A 55 -14.32 -7.90 -13.20
CA ASP A 55 -15.20 -9.05 -13.09
C ASP A 55 -14.39 -10.30 -12.63
N PRO A 56 -14.67 -10.87 -11.44
CA PRO A 56 -15.52 -10.32 -10.39
C PRO A 56 -15.03 -8.96 -9.87
N GLY A 57 -15.93 -8.18 -9.26
CA GLY A 57 -15.59 -6.86 -8.72
C GLY A 57 -14.44 -6.93 -7.72
N ARG A 58 -13.45 -6.02 -7.84
CA ARG A 58 -12.36 -5.94 -6.87
C ARG A 58 -12.84 -5.46 -5.51
N GLN A 59 -12.22 -5.93 -4.44
CA GLN A 59 -12.54 -5.46 -3.10
C GLN A 59 -11.91 -4.09 -2.83
N SER A 60 -12.70 -3.16 -2.26
CA SER A 60 -12.15 -1.91 -1.72
C SER A 60 -11.32 -2.19 -0.47
N ALA A 61 -10.61 -1.17 0.04
CA ALA A 61 -9.90 -1.27 1.31
C ALA A 61 -10.81 -1.68 2.48
N THR A 62 -12.11 -1.35 2.41
CA THR A 62 -13.13 -1.70 3.42
C THR A 62 -13.95 -2.95 3.07
N GLY A 63 -13.55 -3.69 2.03
CA GLY A 63 -14.24 -4.93 1.62
C GLY A 63 -15.47 -4.73 0.73
N THR A 64 -15.81 -3.50 0.32
CA THR A 64 -16.91 -3.25 -0.61
C THR A 64 -16.52 -3.62 -2.04
N PRO A 65 -17.30 -4.43 -2.77
CA PRO A 65 -16.97 -4.79 -4.15
C PRO A 65 -17.13 -3.58 -5.08
N ILE A 66 -16.16 -3.38 -5.95
CA ILE A 66 -16.13 -2.32 -6.97
C ILE A 66 -16.08 -2.98 -8.34
N SER A 67 -17.05 -2.70 -9.20
CA SER A 67 -17.09 -3.22 -10.56
C SER A 67 -16.46 -2.27 -11.59
N VAL A 68 -16.47 -0.97 -11.33
CA VAL A 68 -15.84 0.04 -12.19
C VAL A 68 -15.17 1.11 -11.35
N ASP A 69 -13.92 1.40 -11.66
CA ASP A 69 -13.17 2.55 -11.13
C ASP A 69 -13.07 3.62 -12.20
N TYR A 70 -13.60 4.80 -11.91
CA TYR A 70 -13.51 6.00 -12.73
C TYR A 70 -12.50 6.97 -12.11
N HIS A 71 -11.54 7.45 -12.90
CA HIS A 71 -10.51 8.35 -12.41
C HIS A 71 -10.57 9.68 -13.14
N GLN A 72 -10.59 10.77 -12.38
CA GLN A 72 -10.32 12.12 -12.84
C GLN A 72 -8.94 12.53 -12.36
N ILE A 73 -8.09 12.93 -13.29
CA ILE A 73 -6.71 13.28 -13.01
C ILE A 73 -6.53 14.78 -13.13
N LYS A 74 -5.94 15.38 -12.10
CA LYS A 74 -5.62 16.80 -12.06
C LYS A 74 -4.14 16.99 -11.78
N PHE A 75 -3.43 17.57 -12.73
CA PHE A 75 -2.00 17.86 -12.63
C PHE A 75 -1.73 19.35 -12.85
N HIS A 76 -0.83 19.93 -12.06
CA HIS A 76 -0.33 21.29 -12.20
C HIS A 76 1.21 21.32 -12.25
N MET A 77 1.79 22.17 -13.10
CA MET A 77 3.25 22.32 -13.18
C MET A 77 3.84 23.20 -12.08
N ASP A 78 3.09 24.19 -11.61
CA ASP A 78 3.58 25.25 -10.72
C ASP A 78 3.70 24.84 -9.24
N GLY A 79 3.97 23.56 -8.97
CA GLY A 79 4.03 22.99 -7.64
C GLY A 79 2.67 22.54 -7.11
N ALA A 80 2.71 21.73 -6.05
CA ALA A 80 1.48 21.24 -5.43
C ALA A 80 0.69 22.40 -4.82
N GLY A 81 -0.49 22.67 -5.38
CA GLY A 81 -1.49 23.56 -4.78
C GLY A 81 -2.03 22.98 -3.48
N ARG A 82 -2.79 23.78 -2.74
CA ARG A 82 -3.56 23.35 -1.59
C ARG A 82 -5.03 23.64 -1.82
N PHE A 83 -5.89 22.68 -1.52
CA PHE A 83 -7.33 22.81 -1.69
C PHE A 83 -8.08 22.40 -0.43
N GLY A 84 -9.31 22.85 -0.30
CA GLY A 84 -10.21 22.52 0.79
C GLY A 84 -11.59 22.13 0.29
N TYR A 85 -12.51 21.90 1.23
CA TYR A 85 -13.86 21.43 0.92
C TYR A 85 -14.66 22.37 0.01
N GLU A 86 -14.44 23.70 0.11
CA GLU A 86 -15.10 24.67 -0.77
C GLU A 86 -14.62 24.60 -2.21
N ASP A 87 -13.33 24.24 -2.42
CA ASP A 87 -12.76 24.18 -3.76
C ASP A 87 -13.41 23.06 -4.59
N LEU A 88 -13.95 22.00 -3.97
CA LEU A 88 -14.68 20.93 -4.63
C LEU A 88 -15.99 21.41 -5.29
N THR A 89 -16.51 22.61 -4.90
CA THR A 89 -17.70 23.24 -5.49
C THR A 89 -17.36 24.20 -6.63
N LYS A 90 -16.06 24.45 -6.89
CA LYS A 90 -15.61 25.42 -7.89
C LYS A 90 -15.17 24.70 -9.17
N PRO A 91 -15.69 25.09 -10.35
CA PRO A 91 -15.24 24.52 -11.63
C PRO A 91 -13.73 24.73 -11.87
N GLU A 92 -13.22 25.90 -11.47
CA GLU A 92 -11.82 26.30 -11.64
C GLU A 92 -10.84 25.35 -10.96
N PHE A 93 -11.27 24.69 -9.89
CA PHE A 93 -10.47 23.69 -9.20
C PHE A 93 -10.00 22.57 -10.13
N LEU A 94 -10.83 22.18 -11.10
CA LEU A 94 -10.48 21.20 -12.14
C LEU A 94 -10.01 21.85 -13.46
N GLY A 95 -9.72 23.14 -13.48
CA GLY A 95 -9.44 23.87 -14.70
C GLY A 95 -10.66 23.96 -15.65
N ALA A 96 -11.86 23.72 -15.15
CA ALA A 96 -13.09 23.70 -15.93
C ALA A 96 -13.83 25.04 -15.88
N LYS A 97 -14.72 25.28 -16.88
CA LYS A 97 -15.53 26.51 -16.95
C LYS A 97 -16.95 26.32 -16.42
N ALA A 98 -17.48 25.10 -16.42
CA ALA A 98 -18.92 24.87 -16.21
C ALA A 98 -19.25 24.05 -14.96
N PHE A 99 -18.56 22.95 -14.70
CA PHE A 99 -18.94 21.99 -13.65
C PHE A 99 -17.82 21.76 -12.67
N SER A 100 -18.14 21.89 -11.37
CA SER A 100 -17.29 21.52 -10.24
C SER A 100 -17.13 20.00 -10.14
N LEU A 101 -16.17 19.54 -9.32
CA LEU A 101 -15.97 18.12 -9.03
C LEU A 101 -17.26 17.46 -8.51
N LEU A 102 -17.94 18.09 -7.54
CA LEU A 102 -19.16 17.51 -6.95
C LEU A 102 -20.32 17.45 -7.94
N ARG A 103 -20.47 18.47 -8.80
CA ARG A 103 -21.49 18.44 -9.85
C ARG A 103 -21.19 17.39 -10.90
N ARG A 104 -19.93 17.21 -11.26
CA ARG A 104 -19.49 16.14 -12.16
C ARG A 104 -19.77 14.76 -11.56
N LEU A 105 -19.47 14.56 -10.28
CA LEU A 105 -19.78 13.33 -9.57
C LEU A 105 -21.29 13.03 -9.58
N GLN A 106 -22.12 14.03 -9.23
CA GLN A 106 -23.56 13.87 -9.23
C GLN A 106 -24.08 13.45 -10.62
N ASN A 107 -23.52 14.00 -11.69
CA ASN A 107 -23.90 13.64 -13.05
C ASN A 107 -23.38 12.25 -13.44
N ALA A 108 -22.12 11.94 -13.16
CA ALA A 108 -21.52 10.66 -13.47
C ALA A 108 -22.27 9.49 -12.80
N LYS A 109 -22.74 9.68 -11.57
CA LYS A 109 -23.50 8.64 -10.84
C LYS A 109 -24.87 8.32 -11.44
N LYS A 110 -25.44 9.19 -12.28
CA LYS A 110 -26.70 8.89 -13.00
C LYS A 110 -26.50 7.85 -14.11
N GLU A 111 -25.30 7.79 -14.67
CA GLU A 111 -24.96 6.95 -15.82
C GLU A 111 -24.15 5.71 -15.40
N ALA A 112 -23.40 5.80 -14.30
CA ALA A 112 -22.52 4.74 -13.84
C ALA A 112 -23.26 3.56 -13.20
N PRO A 113 -22.76 2.32 -13.37
CA PRO A 113 -23.29 1.16 -12.68
C PRO A 113 -23.26 1.31 -11.15
N ARG A 114 -24.12 0.55 -10.47
CA ARG A 114 -23.99 0.37 -9.00
C ARG A 114 -22.60 -0.23 -8.71
N ASN A 115 -22.04 0.05 -7.55
CA ASN A 115 -20.70 -0.39 -7.16
C ASN A 115 -19.57 0.23 -7.99
N SER A 116 -19.76 1.45 -8.48
CA SER A 116 -18.70 2.25 -9.07
C SER A 116 -17.99 3.09 -8.03
N ALA A 117 -16.67 3.24 -8.18
CA ALA A 117 -15.88 4.22 -7.46
C ALA A 117 -15.45 5.37 -8.39
N PHE A 118 -15.27 6.56 -7.81
CA PHE A 118 -14.92 7.79 -8.52
C PHE A 118 -13.74 8.43 -7.78
N THR A 119 -12.57 8.41 -8.38
CA THR A 119 -11.35 8.86 -7.73
C THR A 119 -10.81 10.13 -8.38
N LEU A 120 -10.69 11.20 -7.60
CA LEU A 120 -9.85 12.33 -7.98
C LEU A 120 -8.40 11.99 -7.63
N VAL A 121 -7.51 12.03 -8.63
CA VAL A 121 -6.06 11.87 -8.45
C VAL A 121 -5.41 13.23 -8.69
N THR A 122 -4.68 13.75 -7.71
CA THR A 122 -4.03 15.05 -7.82
C THR A 122 -2.73 15.13 -7.02
N ILE A 123 -1.75 15.87 -7.56
CA ILE A 123 -0.52 16.22 -6.83
C ILE A 123 -0.78 17.27 -5.73
N ASP A 124 -1.91 17.99 -5.81
CA ASP A 124 -2.29 18.98 -4.81
C ASP A 124 -2.58 18.31 -3.47
N SER A 125 -2.26 19.01 -2.38
CA SER A 125 -2.52 18.56 -1.02
C SER A 125 -3.76 19.23 -0.44
N ILE A 126 -4.39 18.56 0.52
CA ILE A 126 -5.46 19.20 1.32
C ILE A 126 -4.83 20.29 2.19
N LYS A 127 -5.52 21.41 2.37
CA LYS A 127 -5.09 22.52 3.24
C LYS A 127 -5.04 22.06 4.69
N ASP A 128 -3.94 22.36 5.37
CA ASP A 128 -3.79 22.06 6.79
C ASP A 128 -4.96 22.67 7.61
N GLY A 129 -5.59 21.84 8.42
CA GLY A 129 -6.72 22.26 9.24
C GLY A 129 -8.03 22.51 8.47
N ASP A 130 -8.14 22.18 7.20
CA ASP A 130 -9.42 22.17 6.49
C ASP A 130 -10.27 20.97 6.95
N PRO A 131 -11.62 21.11 7.03
CA PRO A 131 -12.50 19.98 7.33
C PRO A 131 -12.27 18.75 6.47
N LEU A 132 -11.83 18.94 5.22
CA LEU A 132 -11.56 17.86 4.28
C LEU A 132 -10.46 16.92 4.78
N ASP A 133 -9.46 17.43 5.50
CA ASP A 133 -8.39 16.64 6.10
C ASP A 133 -8.87 15.64 7.17
N GLU A 134 -9.99 15.97 7.84
CA GLU A 134 -10.60 15.09 8.84
C GLU A 134 -11.52 14.01 8.23
N ILE A 135 -12.12 14.30 7.07
CA ILE A 135 -13.14 13.44 6.45
C ILE A 135 -12.64 12.63 5.26
N VAL A 136 -11.46 12.90 4.74
CA VAL A 136 -10.82 12.05 3.72
C VAL A 136 -9.90 11.05 4.42
N SER A 137 -10.15 9.78 4.20
CA SER A 137 -9.34 8.69 4.74
C SER A 137 -7.92 8.73 4.19
N ALA A 138 -6.93 8.79 5.06
CA ALA A 138 -5.52 8.66 4.67
C ALA A 138 -5.18 7.23 4.18
N ILE A 139 -6.07 6.26 4.40
CA ILE A 139 -5.86 4.85 4.02
C ILE A 139 -6.18 4.63 2.54
N ASP A 140 -7.35 5.15 2.08
CA ASP A 140 -7.85 4.83 0.74
C ASP A 140 -8.51 6.02 0.02
N GLY A 141 -8.39 7.22 0.60
CA GLY A 141 -8.99 8.44 0.06
C GLY A 141 -10.52 8.49 0.14
N SER A 142 -11.18 7.47 0.68
CA SER A 142 -12.65 7.46 0.82
C SER A 142 -13.15 8.47 1.85
N PHE A 143 -14.40 8.87 1.73
CA PHE A 143 -15.00 9.80 2.68
C PHE A 143 -15.43 9.08 3.95
N ARG A 144 -14.99 9.58 5.08
CA ARG A 144 -15.37 9.14 6.41
C ARG A 144 -16.74 9.72 6.79
N PHE A 145 -17.79 8.98 6.49
CA PHE A 145 -19.17 9.40 6.77
C PHE A 145 -19.47 9.52 8.26
N ASP A 146 -18.82 8.68 9.08
CA ASP A 146 -18.83 8.81 10.54
C ASP A 146 -18.40 10.22 10.99
N ARG A 147 -17.32 10.75 10.42
CA ARG A 147 -16.84 12.10 10.76
C ARG A 147 -17.70 13.22 10.20
N LEU A 148 -18.21 13.04 8.99
CA LEU A 148 -18.99 14.07 8.31
C LEU A 148 -20.42 14.19 8.84
N PHE A 149 -21.06 13.09 9.25
CA PHE A 149 -22.48 13.05 9.57
C PHE A 149 -22.79 12.68 11.02
N ASP A 150 -22.06 11.72 11.62
CA ASP A 150 -22.44 11.17 12.91
C ASP A 150 -22.11 12.11 14.07
N GLY A 151 -23.07 12.30 14.97
CA GLY A 151 -22.90 13.18 16.13
C GLY A 151 -22.67 14.65 15.81
N THR A 152 -22.78 15.07 14.55
CA THR A 152 -22.58 16.46 14.11
C THR A 152 -23.90 17.16 13.87
N THR A 153 -23.98 18.47 14.25
CA THR A 153 -25.17 19.32 14.01
C THR A 153 -24.95 20.25 12.83
N ASP A 154 -26.01 20.84 12.30
CA ASP A 154 -25.90 21.83 11.21
C ASP A 154 -25.09 23.08 11.58
N ARG A 155 -24.97 23.37 12.88
CA ARG A 155 -24.14 24.48 13.37
C ARG A 155 -22.65 24.12 13.55
N SER A 156 -22.34 22.84 13.50
CA SER A 156 -20.96 22.34 13.63
C SER A 156 -20.12 22.68 12.40
N ARG A 157 -18.81 22.51 12.54
CA ARG A 157 -17.87 22.65 11.42
C ARG A 157 -18.24 21.73 10.25
N MET A 158 -18.59 20.48 10.54
CA MET A 158 -19.02 19.52 9.53
C MET A 158 -20.41 19.82 8.98
N GLY A 159 -21.31 20.41 9.78
CA GLY A 159 -22.60 20.93 9.33
C GLY A 159 -22.46 21.99 8.23
N LYS A 160 -21.49 22.90 8.38
CA LYS A 160 -21.19 23.91 7.34
C LYS A 160 -20.70 23.29 6.05
N VAL A 161 -19.88 22.24 6.12
CA VAL A 161 -19.43 21.48 4.94
C VAL A 161 -20.63 20.85 4.22
N ARG A 162 -21.49 20.14 4.98
CA ARG A 162 -22.70 19.52 4.42
C ARG A 162 -23.62 20.56 3.78
N GLN A 163 -23.87 21.69 4.46
CA GLN A 163 -24.68 22.76 3.93
C GLN A 163 -24.10 23.31 2.62
N CYS A 164 -22.81 23.66 2.60
CA CYS A 164 -22.11 24.15 1.40
C CYS A 164 -22.29 23.21 0.21
N TRP A 165 -22.14 21.91 0.41
CA TRP A 165 -22.25 20.92 -0.65
C TRP A 165 -23.69 20.64 -1.05
N ARG A 166 -24.64 20.60 -0.11
CA ARG A 166 -26.09 20.48 -0.42
C ARG A 166 -26.57 21.66 -1.25
N ASP A 167 -26.27 22.88 -0.84
CA ASP A 167 -26.67 24.10 -1.55
C ASP A 167 -26.10 24.13 -2.95
N HIS A 168 -24.81 23.80 -3.11
CA HIS A 168 -24.15 23.71 -4.42
C HIS A 168 -24.79 22.67 -5.35
N LEU A 169 -25.17 21.53 -4.80
CA LEU A 169 -25.76 20.41 -5.56
C LEU A 169 -27.29 20.50 -5.70
N ASN A 170 -27.95 21.48 -5.07
CA ASN A 170 -29.39 21.61 -4.96
C ASN A 170 -30.05 20.37 -4.32
N LEU A 171 -29.48 19.87 -3.21
CA LEU A 171 -29.99 18.73 -2.45
C LEU A 171 -30.81 19.20 -1.25
N THR A 172 -31.81 18.39 -0.86
CA THR A 172 -32.75 18.78 0.21
C THR A 172 -32.34 18.27 1.58
N ASN A 173 -31.55 17.20 1.65
CA ASN A 173 -31.18 16.52 2.90
C ASN A 173 -29.82 15.82 2.83
N ASP A 174 -29.34 15.35 3.99
CA ASP A 174 -28.07 14.68 4.13
C ASP A 174 -28.02 13.28 3.48
N GLU A 175 -29.16 12.57 3.38
CA GLU A 175 -29.20 11.26 2.75
C GLU A 175 -28.96 11.34 1.22
N GLU A 176 -29.47 12.39 0.61
CA GLU A 176 -29.16 12.70 -0.80
C GLU A 176 -27.65 12.99 -0.96
N LEU A 177 -27.07 13.77 -0.03
CA LEU A 177 -25.65 14.08 -0.04
C LEU A 177 -24.80 12.84 0.17
N LYS A 178 -25.12 11.96 1.12
CA LYS A 178 -24.45 10.67 1.32
C LYS A 178 -24.49 9.83 0.03
N THR A 179 -25.65 9.81 -0.62
CA THR A 179 -25.81 9.08 -1.88
C THR A 179 -24.88 9.62 -2.97
N VAL A 180 -24.75 10.94 -3.11
CA VAL A 180 -23.83 11.55 -4.09
C VAL A 180 -22.39 11.26 -3.72
N LEU A 181 -21.99 11.42 -2.44
CA LEU A 181 -20.60 11.23 -2.01
C LEU A 181 -20.16 9.77 -1.93
N SER A 182 -21.11 8.81 -1.89
CA SER A 182 -20.76 7.39 -1.81
C SER A 182 -19.91 6.97 -3.01
N GLY A 183 -18.79 6.28 -2.75
CA GLY A 183 -17.82 5.87 -3.76
C GLY A 183 -16.89 6.98 -4.26
N LEU A 184 -17.04 8.24 -3.82
CA LEU A 184 -16.03 9.27 -4.07
C LEU A 184 -14.76 8.99 -3.24
N ARG A 185 -13.62 9.18 -3.89
CA ARG A 185 -12.28 9.09 -3.29
C ARG A 185 -11.44 10.28 -3.72
N ILE A 186 -10.57 10.72 -2.85
CA ILE A 186 -9.58 11.75 -3.15
C ILE A 186 -8.19 11.22 -2.84
N SER A 187 -7.39 11.08 -3.86
CA SER A 187 -5.96 10.78 -3.78
C SER A 187 -5.19 12.09 -3.95
N ALA A 188 -5.01 12.79 -2.84
CA ALA A 188 -4.28 14.05 -2.75
C ALA A 188 -2.78 13.81 -2.48
N GLY A 189 -1.92 14.75 -2.88
CA GLY A 189 -0.49 14.62 -2.68
C GLY A 189 0.13 13.44 -3.45
N PHE A 190 -0.44 13.12 -4.61
CA PHE A 190 0.04 12.01 -5.43
C PHE A 190 1.49 12.20 -5.87
N ILE A 191 2.14 11.13 -6.31
CA ILE A 191 3.55 11.13 -6.70
C ILE A 191 3.84 12.06 -7.89
N THR A 192 5.09 12.50 -8.02
CA THR A 192 5.53 13.36 -9.11
C THR A 192 5.55 12.63 -10.46
N LEU A 193 5.56 13.38 -11.55
CA LEU A 193 5.64 12.82 -12.90
C LEU A 193 6.86 11.89 -13.10
N GLU A 194 8.02 12.24 -12.53
CA GLU A 194 9.22 11.39 -12.56
C GLU A 194 9.01 10.07 -11.82
N LYS A 195 8.49 10.11 -10.60
CA LYS A 195 8.19 8.89 -9.85
C LYS A 195 7.14 8.03 -10.52
N LEU A 196 6.17 8.65 -11.19
CA LEU A 196 5.15 7.91 -11.94
C LEU A 196 5.76 7.17 -13.13
N ARG A 197 6.83 7.70 -13.77
CA ARG A 197 7.62 6.97 -14.77
C ARG A 197 8.26 5.71 -14.16
N ASP A 198 8.87 5.87 -12.99
CA ASP A 198 9.52 4.75 -12.31
C ASP A 198 8.51 3.66 -11.93
N GLU A 199 7.30 4.07 -11.52
CA GLU A 199 6.18 3.16 -11.26
C GLU A 199 5.73 2.43 -12.54
N VAL A 200 5.58 3.11 -13.68
CA VAL A 200 5.27 2.43 -14.96
C VAL A 200 6.33 1.40 -15.29
N ASN A 201 7.62 1.78 -15.18
CA ASN A 201 8.73 0.87 -15.45
C ASN A 201 8.72 -0.35 -14.52
N LEU A 202 8.38 -0.16 -13.23
CA LEU A 202 8.26 -1.24 -12.28
C LEU A 202 7.12 -2.19 -12.67
N HIS A 203 5.93 -1.64 -12.93
CA HIS A 203 4.76 -2.43 -13.35
C HIS A 203 5.02 -3.20 -14.64
N PHE A 204 5.66 -2.56 -15.62
CA PHE A 204 6.01 -3.21 -16.88
C PHE A 204 6.97 -4.39 -16.69
N ARG A 205 8.03 -4.21 -15.89
CA ARG A 205 8.94 -5.33 -15.57
C ARG A 205 8.22 -6.50 -14.93
N VAL A 206 7.32 -6.21 -13.99
CA VAL A 206 6.57 -7.25 -13.26
C VAL A 206 5.75 -8.12 -14.19
N VAL A 207 5.17 -7.52 -15.25
CA VAL A 207 4.33 -8.25 -16.21
C VAL A 207 5.08 -8.66 -17.49
N GLY A 208 6.41 -8.54 -17.51
CA GLY A 208 7.24 -8.93 -18.63
C GLY A 208 7.20 -7.97 -19.81
N LEU A 209 6.94 -6.67 -19.56
CA LEU A 209 7.02 -5.60 -20.54
C LEU A 209 8.34 -4.83 -20.42
N LEU A 210 8.83 -4.30 -21.54
CA LEU A 210 10.08 -3.55 -21.60
C LEU A 210 9.97 -2.21 -20.87
N PRO A 211 10.80 -1.94 -19.85
CA PRO A 211 10.86 -0.62 -19.23
C PRO A 211 11.52 0.39 -20.18
N CYS A 212 11.27 1.67 -19.93
CA CYS A 212 11.92 2.77 -20.64
C CYS A 212 12.71 3.64 -19.67
N HIS A 213 14.02 3.78 -19.88
CA HIS A 213 14.94 4.55 -19.03
C HIS A 213 15.52 5.77 -19.74
N GLU A 214 15.02 6.14 -20.91
CA GLU A 214 15.52 7.27 -21.68
C GLU A 214 15.33 8.59 -20.93
N SER A 215 16.38 9.38 -20.87
CA SER A 215 16.39 10.66 -20.15
C SER A 215 15.70 11.80 -20.91
N ALA A 216 15.56 11.70 -22.21
CA ALA A 216 15.06 12.79 -23.09
C ALA A 216 13.56 12.74 -23.35
N GLY A 217 12.85 11.81 -22.76
CA GLY A 217 11.41 11.63 -22.92
C GLY A 217 10.99 10.21 -22.61
N PHE A 218 9.78 10.06 -22.10
CA PHE A 218 9.25 8.74 -21.81
C PHE A 218 8.41 8.28 -23.02
N LYS A 219 8.91 7.31 -23.78
CA LYS A 219 8.30 6.89 -25.06
C LYS A 219 6.81 6.54 -24.92
N TYR A 220 6.43 5.96 -23.80
CA TYR A 220 5.05 5.55 -23.55
C TYR A 220 4.05 6.72 -23.42
N ASP A 221 4.52 7.94 -23.14
CA ASP A 221 3.67 9.14 -23.17
C ASP A 221 3.20 9.44 -24.60
N ALA A 222 4.11 9.34 -25.58
CA ALA A 222 3.78 9.51 -26.99
C ALA A 222 2.88 8.38 -27.52
N GLU A 223 3.12 7.15 -27.08
CA GLU A 223 2.31 6.00 -27.47
C GLU A 223 0.86 6.11 -26.99
N ALA A 224 0.62 6.52 -25.74
CA ALA A 224 -0.75 6.72 -25.24
C ALA A 224 -1.50 7.77 -26.09
N ARG A 225 -0.83 8.88 -26.42
CA ARG A 225 -1.43 9.90 -27.31
C ARG A 225 -1.74 9.36 -28.70
N ALA A 226 -0.82 8.60 -29.29
CA ALA A 226 -1.02 7.98 -30.59
C ALA A 226 -2.21 7.02 -30.59
N LEU A 227 -2.35 6.19 -29.55
CA LEU A 227 -3.47 5.27 -29.37
C LEU A 227 -4.82 6.01 -29.30
N LYS A 228 -4.89 7.12 -28.54
CA LYS A 228 -6.10 7.95 -28.47
C LYS A 228 -6.46 8.55 -29.83
N LEU A 229 -5.49 9.11 -30.55
CA LEU A 229 -5.71 9.69 -31.90
C LEU A 229 -6.20 8.64 -32.91
N GLN A 230 -5.81 7.37 -32.72
CA GLN A 230 -6.23 6.24 -33.54
C GLN A 230 -7.58 5.63 -33.10
N ASN A 231 -8.23 6.18 -32.07
CA ASN A 231 -9.38 5.59 -31.39
C ASN A 231 -9.13 4.16 -30.86
N ARG A 232 -7.89 3.84 -30.50
CA ARG A 232 -7.45 2.58 -29.90
C ARG A 232 -7.12 2.81 -28.43
N ASN A 233 -8.04 3.34 -27.66
CA ASN A 233 -7.82 3.77 -26.28
C ASN A 233 -8.58 2.91 -25.25
N ARG A 234 -9.20 1.81 -25.69
CA ARG A 234 -9.92 0.85 -24.85
C ARG A 234 -9.36 -0.55 -25.09
N PHE A 235 -8.96 -1.21 -24.01
CA PHE A 235 -8.29 -2.51 -24.06
C PHE A 235 -8.92 -3.49 -23.08
N ASP A 236 -9.17 -4.69 -23.55
CA ASP A 236 -9.26 -5.91 -22.77
C ASP A 236 -7.90 -6.63 -22.80
N ARG A 237 -7.81 -7.81 -22.13
CA ARG A 237 -6.56 -8.59 -22.08
C ARG A 237 -6.03 -8.96 -23.46
N ALA A 238 -6.90 -9.45 -24.33
CA ALA A 238 -6.50 -9.93 -25.65
C ALA A 238 -5.99 -8.78 -26.53
N SER A 239 -6.71 -7.66 -26.59
CA SER A 239 -6.34 -6.50 -27.40
C SER A 239 -5.10 -5.79 -26.85
N PHE A 240 -4.89 -5.77 -25.53
CA PHE A 240 -3.69 -5.19 -24.93
C PHE A 240 -2.46 -6.07 -25.16
N GLU A 241 -2.58 -7.38 -25.03
CA GLU A 241 -1.50 -8.31 -25.35
C GLU A 241 -1.13 -8.23 -26.84
N ALA A 242 -2.13 -8.15 -27.72
CA ALA A 242 -1.90 -7.96 -29.16
C ALA A 242 -1.14 -6.68 -29.46
N LEU A 243 -1.51 -5.55 -28.82
CA LEU A 243 -0.78 -4.29 -28.91
C LEU A 243 0.67 -4.45 -28.43
N CYS A 244 0.89 -5.09 -27.26
CA CYS A 244 2.24 -5.27 -26.71
C CYS A 244 3.12 -6.13 -27.64
N ARG A 245 2.55 -7.14 -28.32
CA ARG A 245 3.25 -7.95 -29.33
C ARG A 245 3.53 -7.16 -30.61
N GLU A 246 2.53 -6.42 -31.13
CA GLU A 246 2.65 -5.54 -32.30
C GLU A 246 3.79 -4.54 -32.13
N GLN A 247 3.84 -3.91 -30.95
CA GLN A 247 4.83 -2.87 -30.61
C GLN A 247 6.17 -3.45 -30.09
N LYS A 248 6.31 -4.79 -29.99
CA LYS A 248 7.48 -5.48 -29.46
C LYS A 248 7.87 -5.01 -28.03
N TRP A 249 6.87 -4.81 -27.19
CA TRP A 249 7.09 -4.41 -25.79
C TRP A 249 7.27 -5.60 -24.83
N ILE A 250 7.04 -6.83 -25.27
CA ILE A 250 7.21 -8.03 -24.44
C ILE A 250 8.70 -8.35 -24.33
N ASP A 251 9.21 -8.47 -23.11
CA ASP A 251 10.55 -8.98 -22.83
C ASP A 251 10.48 -10.41 -22.32
N GLU A 252 10.71 -11.35 -23.21
CA GLU A 252 10.66 -12.80 -22.90
C GLU A 252 11.66 -13.23 -21.81
N ARG A 253 12.70 -12.42 -21.56
CA ARG A 253 13.71 -12.67 -20.51
C ARG A 253 13.17 -12.40 -19.11
N LEU A 254 12.13 -11.53 -18.98
CA LEU A 254 11.54 -11.13 -17.71
C LEU A 254 10.38 -12.03 -17.27
N VAL A 255 9.99 -13.00 -18.07
CA VAL A 255 8.83 -13.88 -17.78
C VAL A 255 9.23 -14.97 -16.77
N LYS A 256 9.62 -14.59 -15.55
CA LYS A 256 9.50 -15.47 -14.38
C LYS A 256 8.10 -15.29 -13.81
N LYS A 257 7.29 -16.33 -13.89
CA LYS A 257 5.90 -16.30 -13.41
C LYS A 257 5.85 -16.46 -11.88
N TYR A 258 6.05 -15.40 -11.14
CA TYR A 258 5.71 -15.38 -9.73
C TYR A 258 4.19 -15.18 -9.57
N ARG A 259 3.57 -15.98 -8.72
CA ARG A 259 2.18 -15.80 -8.33
C ARG A 259 2.09 -14.76 -7.22
N SER A 260 1.31 -13.69 -7.43
CA SER A 260 1.07 -12.70 -6.38
C SER A 260 0.17 -13.26 -5.30
N VAL A 261 0.59 -13.16 -4.05
CA VAL A 261 -0.11 -13.61 -2.85
C VAL A 261 -0.10 -12.48 -1.84
N SER A 262 -1.21 -12.23 -1.17
CA SER A 262 -1.35 -11.12 -0.22
C SER A 262 -1.84 -11.59 1.14
N VAL A 263 -1.26 -11.07 2.21
CA VAL A 263 -1.80 -11.15 3.58
C VAL A 263 -2.06 -9.75 4.09
N ARG A 264 -3.31 -9.48 4.51
CA ARG A 264 -3.76 -8.15 4.91
C ARG A 264 -4.32 -8.16 6.31
N SER A 265 -3.77 -7.34 7.18
CA SER A 265 -4.37 -6.96 8.46
C SER A 265 -4.55 -5.45 8.61
N PHE A 266 -4.20 -4.72 7.53
CA PHE A 266 -4.48 -3.28 7.36
C PHE A 266 -5.20 -3.04 6.04
N PRO A 267 -6.04 -1.99 5.94
CA PRO A 267 -6.58 -1.54 4.67
C PRO A 267 -5.45 -1.10 3.72
N VAL A 268 -5.57 -1.47 2.45
CA VAL A 268 -4.57 -1.15 1.41
C VAL A 268 -4.94 0.15 0.72
N MET A 269 -3.95 1.00 0.46
CA MET A 269 -4.15 2.21 -0.35
C MET A 269 -4.46 1.82 -1.81
N PRO A 270 -5.55 2.35 -2.41
CA PRO A 270 -6.06 1.86 -3.70
C PRO A 270 -5.17 2.12 -4.92
N ILE A 271 -4.14 2.95 -4.77
CA ILE A 271 -3.31 3.42 -5.90
C ILE A 271 -2.15 2.46 -6.21
N HIS A 272 -1.84 1.58 -5.29
CA HIS A 272 -0.69 0.70 -5.35
C HIS A 272 -1.11 -0.74 -5.71
N GLU A 273 -1.37 -0.98 -6.98
CA GLU A 273 -2.01 -2.21 -7.44
C GLU A 273 -1.06 -3.25 -8.04
N LEU A 274 -0.01 -3.61 -7.34
CA LEU A 274 0.61 -4.92 -7.52
C LEU A 274 -0.14 -5.93 -6.63
N GLU A 275 -1.47 -6.05 -6.80
CA GLU A 275 -2.28 -6.84 -5.88
C GLU A 275 -2.44 -8.28 -6.34
N ALA A 276 -2.53 -9.19 -5.36
CA ALA A 276 -2.92 -10.57 -5.58
C ALA A 276 -4.40 -10.67 -5.98
N ALA A 277 -4.76 -11.74 -6.68
CA ALA A 277 -6.14 -12.08 -6.95
C ALA A 277 -6.91 -12.31 -5.63
N PRO A 278 -8.24 -12.13 -5.60
CA PRO A 278 -9.04 -12.34 -4.39
C PRO A 278 -8.83 -13.71 -3.75
N GLU A 279 -8.71 -14.77 -4.55
CA GLU A 279 -8.48 -16.15 -4.10
C GLU A 279 -7.08 -16.40 -3.52
N ASP A 280 -6.11 -15.53 -3.82
CA ASP A 280 -4.75 -15.57 -3.29
C ASP A 280 -4.51 -14.46 -2.25
N THR A 281 -5.58 -13.91 -1.71
CA THR A 281 -5.55 -12.85 -0.69
C THR A 281 -6.18 -13.34 0.60
N LEU A 282 -5.39 -13.40 1.67
CA LEU A 282 -5.90 -13.55 3.03
C LEU A 282 -6.22 -12.19 3.63
N SER A 283 -7.50 -11.89 3.83
CA SER A 283 -7.94 -10.68 4.52
C SER A 283 -8.30 -10.98 5.98
N LEU A 284 -7.53 -10.40 6.89
CA LEU A 284 -7.75 -10.47 8.34
C LEU A 284 -8.38 -9.19 8.90
N LEU A 285 -8.81 -8.27 8.05
CA LEU A 285 -9.32 -6.96 8.44
C LEU A 285 -10.47 -7.05 9.45
N HIS A 286 -11.31 -8.07 9.33
CA HIS A 286 -12.44 -8.32 10.21
C HIS A 286 -12.05 -8.71 11.65
N LEU A 287 -10.78 -9.05 11.89
CA LEU A 287 -10.26 -9.38 13.24
C LEU A 287 -9.69 -8.14 13.95
N PHE A 288 -9.51 -7.03 13.25
CA PHE A 288 -8.83 -5.85 13.78
C PHE A 288 -9.74 -4.62 13.77
N ASP A 289 -9.57 -3.79 14.82
CA ASP A 289 -10.03 -2.42 14.88
C ASP A 289 -8.78 -1.52 14.81
N GLU A 290 -8.56 -0.91 13.64
CA GLU A 290 -7.31 -0.23 13.29
C GLU A 290 -6.09 -1.17 13.42
N ARG A 291 -5.30 -1.03 14.50
CA ARG A 291 -4.10 -1.83 14.77
C ARG A 291 -4.24 -2.77 15.97
N HIS A 292 -5.43 -2.89 16.54
CA HIS A 292 -5.70 -3.74 17.70
C HIS A 292 -6.66 -4.85 17.31
N LEU A 293 -6.50 -6.02 17.92
CA LEU A 293 -7.52 -7.05 17.81
C LEU A 293 -8.86 -6.54 18.37
N GLN A 294 -9.95 -6.90 17.72
CA GLN A 294 -11.28 -6.63 18.23
C GLN A 294 -11.48 -7.29 19.60
N ALA A 295 -12.43 -6.77 20.39
CA ALA A 295 -12.74 -7.30 21.72
C ALA A 295 -13.04 -8.80 21.67
N GLY A 296 -12.31 -9.58 22.47
CA GLY A 296 -12.40 -11.04 22.50
C GLY A 296 -11.58 -11.76 21.43
N GLY A 297 -10.87 -11.04 20.56
CA GLY A 297 -9.91 -11.61 19.61
C GLY A 297 -8.62 -12.07 20.29
N ASP A 298 -7.99 -13.08 19.71
CA ASP A 298 -6.74 -13.64 20.21
C ASP A 298 -5.79 -13.94 19.06
N TRP A 299 -4.53 -13.56 19.22
CA TRP A 299 -3.49 -13.74 18.20
C TRP A 299 -3.22 -15.23 17.93
N GLN A 300 -3.14 -16.03 18.98
CA GLN A 300 -2.70 -17.41 18.93
C GLN A 300 -3.77 -18.34 18.34
N SER A 301 -5.02 -18.14 18.72
CA SER A 301 -6.14 -18.99 18.30
C SER A 301 -6.90 -18.45 17.08
N GLY A 302 -6.86 -17.13 16.83
CA GLY A 302 -7.59 -16.51 15.73
C GLY A 302 -6.72 -16.20 14.52
N VAL A 303 -5.63 -15.47 14.72
CA VAL A 303 -4.82 -14.95 13.61
C VAL A 303 -3.81 -15.99 13.10
N GLN A 304 -3.07 -16.64 14.00
CA GLN A 304 -2.01 -17.58 13.63
C GLN A 304 -2.53 -18.74 12.76
N PRO A 305 -3.58 -19.48 13.15
CA PRO A 305 -4.06 -20.60 12.34
C PRO A 305 -4.54 -20.17 10.94
N ALA A 306 -5.16 -19.00 10.84
CA ALA A 306 -5.61 -18.48 9.55
C ALA A 306 -4.44 -18.19 8.60
N VAL A 307 -3.36 -17.58 9.12
CA VAL A 307 -2.14 -17.31 8.34
C VAL A 307 -1.44 -18.60 7.94
N GLU A 308 -1.25 -19.53 8.89
CA GLU A 308 -0.57 -20.80 8.64
C GLU A 308 -1.33 -21.67 7.63
N GLN A 309 -2.64 -21.78 7.76
CA GLN A 309 -3.47 -22.54 6.83
C GLN A 309 -3.40 -21.93 5.42
N PHE A 310 -3.52 -20.62 5.30
CA PHE A 310 -3.43 -19.95 4.01
C PHE A 310 -2.07 -20.16 3.35
N LEU A 311 -0.98 -19.96 4.09
CA LEU A 311 0.38 -20.16 3.56
C LEU A 311 0.67 -21.63 3.23
N ALA A 312 0.07 -22.59 3.96
CA ALA A 312 0.14 -24.00 3.63
C ALA A 312 -0.49 -24.30 2.26
N GLU A 313 -1.65 -23.70 1.99
CA GLU A 313 -2.31 -23.86 0.68
C GLU A 313 -1.52 -23.16 -0.44
N VAL A 314 -0.94 -22.00 -0.18
CA VAL A 314 -0.03 -21.31 -1.12
C VAL A 314 1.17 -22.17 -1.45
N ALA A 315 1.84 -22.75 -0.44
CA ALA A 315 3.01 -23.59 -0.61
C ALA A 315 2.72 -24.89 -1.40
N LYS A 316 1.51 -25.41 -1.32
CA LYS A 316 1.09 -26.57 -2.12
C LYS A 316 0.83 -26.22 -3.58
N ARG A 317 0.34 -24.99 -3.84
CA ARG A 317 -0.10 -24.58 -5.18
C ARG A 317 1.00 -23.96 -6.02
N TYR A 318 1.96 -23.27 -5.40
CA TYR A 318 2.90 -22.43 -6.11
C TYR A 318 4.35 -22.71 -5.75
N THR A 319 5.23 -22.70 -6.74
CA THR A 319 6.69 -22.84 -6.60
C THR A 319 7.43 -21.49 -6.64
N ALA A 320 6.75 -20.43 -7.07
CA ALA A 320 7.28 -19.08 -7.11
C ALA A 320 6.20 -18.08 -6.70
N VAL A 321 6.45 -17.29 -5.66
CA VAL A 321 5.48 -16.41 -5.02
C VAL A 321 6.03 -15.00 -4.89
N ARG A 322 5.21 -14.01 -5.28
CA ARG A 322 5.39 -12.60 -4.98
C ARG A 322 4.47 -12.24 -3.82
N LEU A 323 5.06 -12.02 -2.66
CA LEU A 323 4.33 -11.87 -1.40
C LEU A 323 4.14 -10.39 -1.03
N HIS A 324 2.90 -10.02 -0.81
CA HIS A 324 2.47 -8.71 -0.31
C HIS A 324 2.08 -8.82 1.16
N LEU A 325 2.73 -8.04 2.02
CA LEU A 325 2.51 -8.06 3.46
C LEU A 325 1.99 -6.70 3.94
N ASP A 326 0.70 -6.43 3.70
CA ASP A 326 -0.01 -5.28 4.28
C ASP A 326 -0.54 -5.66 5.67
N ALA A 327 0.37 -6.03 6.55
CA ALA A 327 0.06 -6.71 7.79
C ALA A 327 0.93 -6.21 8.96
N HIS A 328 0.56 -6.60 10.17
CA HIS A 328 1.36 -6.40 11.37
C HIS A 328 2.74 -7.06 11.23
N ALA A 329 3.74 -6.51 11.88
CA ALA A 329 5.11 -7.03 11.84
C ALA A 329 5.18 -8.49 12.30
N SER A 330 4.40 -8.85 13.31
CA SER A 330 4.30 -10.23 13.81
C SER A 330 3.77 -11.20 12.74
N ILE A 331 2.81 -10.78 11.92
CA ILE A 331 2.29 -11.59 10.80
C ILE A 331 3.37 -11.75 9.71
N ALA A 332 4.15 -10.70 9.44
CA ALA A 332 5.26 -10.79 8.49
C ALA A 332 6.35 -11.76 8.98
N PHE A 333 6.66 -11.73 10.27
CA PHE A 333 7.58 -12.69 10.89
C PHE A 333 7.05 -14.13 10.81
N LEU A 334 5.78 -14.34 11.14
CA LEU A 334 5.13 -15.65 11.04
C LEU A 334 5.17 -16.18 9.61
N ALA A 335 4.87 -15.33 8.62
CA ALA A 335 4.95 -15.71 7.21
C ALA A 335 6.37 -16.12 6.80
N GLY A 336 7.39 -15.40 7.27
CA GLY A 336 8.79 -15.75 7.06
C GLY A 336 9.19 -17.07 7.70
N SER A 337 8.70 -17.34 8.91
CA SER A 337 8.96 -18.61 9.60
C SER A 337 8.33 -19.81 8.89
N TYR A 338 7.19 -19.59 8.26
CA TYR A 338 6.46 -20.63 7.53
C TYR A 338 7.06 -20.86 6.13
N LEU A 339 7.27 -19.79 5.36
CA LEU A 339 7.91 -19.82 4.05
C LEU A 339 9.44 -19.70 4.19
N GLY A 340 10.01 -20.45 5.14
CA GLY A 340 11.43 -20.41 5.42
C GLY A 340 12.32 -20.83 4.26
N LEU A 341 13.64 -20.71 4.40
CA LEU A 341 14.67 -21.01 3.39
C LEU A 341 14.58 -22.44 2.83
N LYS A 342 13.96 -23.36 3.56
CA LYS A 342 13.77 -24.77 3.17
C LYS A 342 12.44 -25.06 2.47
N SER A 343 11.59 -24.05 2.28
CA SER A 343 10.27 -24.24 1.66
C SER A 343 10.34 -24.67 0.18
N GLY A 344 11.46 -24.41 -0.49
CA GLY A 344 11.63 -24.66 -1.92
C GLY A 344 10.87 -23.68 -2.81
N ILE A 345 10.23 -22.66 -2.25
CA ILE A 345 9.48 -21.62 -2.96
C ILE A 345 10.42 -20.46 -3.32
N ALA A 346 10.46 -20.07 -4.59
CA ALA A 346 11.11 -18.84 -4.99
C ALA A 346 10.26 -17.65 -4.51
N LEU A 347 10.87 -16.69 -3.81
CA LEU A 347 10.15 -15.59 -3.14
C LEU A 347 10.61 -14.24 -3.66
N GLU A 348 9.64 -13.41 -3.97
CA GLU A 348 9.75 -11.95 -4.13
C GLU A 348 8.89 -11.28 -3.06
N LEU A 349 9.42 -10.29 -2.36
CA LEU A 349 8.68 -9.50 -1.39
C LEU A 349 8.37 -8.13 -1.98
N VAL A 350 7.10 -7.73 -1.97
CA VAL A 350 6.73 -6.37 -2.36
C VAL A 350 6.86 -5.48 -1.15
N GLN A 351 7.93 -4.69 -1.12
CA GLN A 351 8.14 -3.68 -0.10
C GLN A 351 7.50 -2.38 -0.53
N LYS A 352 6.50 -1.94 0.22
CA LYS A 352 5.80 -0.67 0.02
C LYS A 352 6.49 0.45 0.80
N GLY A 353 6.87 1.52 0.10
CA GLY A 353 7.25 2.80 0.67
C GLY A 353 6.04 3.72 0.83
N ARG A 354 6.26 4.97 1.23
CA ARG A 354 5.17 5.97 1.33
C ARG A 354 4.61 6.38 -0.03
N SER A 355 5.43 6.35 -1.06
CA SER A 355 5.10 6.85 -2.39
C SER A 355 5.64 5.98 -3.52
N ASP A 356 6.20 4.82 -3.21
CA ASP A 356 6.85 3.93 -4.17
C ASP A 356 6.77 2.47 -3.71
N HIS A 357 7.09 1.55 -4.61
CA HIS A 357 7.21 0.13 -4.35
C HIS A 357 8.55 -0.38 -4.84
N SER A 358 9.04 -1.41 -4.20
CA SER A 358 10.20 -2.15 -4.67
C SER A 358 10.01 -3.64 -4.45
N ILE A 359 10.59 -4.44 -5.33
CA ILE A 359 10.66 -5.89 -5.16
C ILE A 359 11.98 -6.19 -4.47
N TRP A 360 11.90 -6.89 -3.35
CA TRP A 360 13.04 -7.33 -2.57
C TRP A 360 13.20 -8.84 -2.69
N ILE A 361 14.39 -9.25 -3.10
CA ILE A 361 14.82 -10.65 -3.19
C ILE A 361 16.11 -10.77 -2.38
N ALA A 362 16.31 -11.88 -1.71
CA ALA A 362 17.49 -12.07 -0.85
C ALA A 362 18.84 -11.98 -1.59
N ASP A 363 18.83 -12.05 -2.92
CA ASP A 363 19.98 -11.99 -3.83
C ASP A 363 19.80 -10.93 -4.93
N ASP A 364 19.16 -9.80 -4.63
CA ASP A 364 18.87 -8.73 -5.60
C ASP A 364 20.09 -7.85 -5.96
N GLY A 365 21.27 -8.16 -5.42
CA GLY A 365 22.51 -7.41 -5.66
C GLY A 365 22.58 -6.06 -4.93
N LYS A 366 21.57 -5.71 -4.13
CA LYS A 366 21.52 -4.44 -3.41
C LYS A 366 22.09 -4.58 -2.01
N CYS A 367 23.41 -4.66 -1.94
CA CYS A 367 24.16 -4.76 -0.69
C CYS A 367 24.15 -3.43 0.08
N GLY A 368 24.40 -3.52 1.37
CA GLY A 368 24.52 -2.37 2.28
C GLY A 368 25.54 -2.62 3.38
N PRO A 369 25.81 -1.63 4.23
CA PRO A 369 26.79 -1.75 5.29
C PRO A 369 26.30 -2.68 6.40
N ASP A 370 27.25 -3.33 7.08
CA ASP A 370 26.97 -4.12 8.28
C ASP A 370 26.29 -3.27 9.37
N PRO A 371 25.34 -3.85 10.13
CA PRO A 371 24.70 -3.15 11.23
C PRO A 371 25.64 -2.98 12.44
N LYS A 372 25.29 -2.05 13.31
CA LYS A 372 25.79 -2.00 14.68
C LYS A 372 24.93 -2.94 15.52
N VAL A 373 25.59 -3.78 16.33
CA VAL A 373 24.92 -4.66 17.28
C VAL A 373 25.53 -4.43 18.66
N GLU A 374 24.68 -4.05 19.59
CA GLU A 374 25.05 -3.81 20.99
C GLU A 374 24.26 -4.73 21.91
N THR A 375 24.88 -5.19 22.98
CA THR A 375 24.23 -6.00 24.02
C THR A 375 24.37 -5.31 25.35
N VAL A 376 23.25 -5.04 26.01
CA VAL A 376 23.19 -4.41 27.33
C VAL A 376 22.61 -5.40 28.33
N ILE A 377 23.29 -5.62 29.44
CA ILE A 377 22.79 -6.42 30.56
C ILE A 377 21.89 -5.53 31.42
N VAL A 378 20.64 -5.95 31.61
CA VAL A 378 19.63 -5.20 32.36
C VAL A 378 19.10 -5.92 33.59
N GLY A 379 19.50 -7.20 33.79
CA GLY A 379 19.09 -8.02 34.92
C GLY A 379 19.71 -9.41 34.86
N GLU A 380 19.33 -10.25 35.82
CA GLU A 380 19.78 -11.65 35.91
C GLU A 380 18.80 -12.64 35.22
N GLY A 381 17.76 -12.13 34.58
CA GLY A 381 16.79 -12.93 33.84
C GLY A 381 17.46 -13.74 32.74
N LYS A 382 16.88 -14.90 32.41
CA LYS A 382 17.42 -15.82 31.38
C LYS A 382 17.04 -15.40 29.96
N ASP A 383 15.97 -14.63 29.81
CA ASP A 383 15.43 -14.23 28.53
C ASP A 383 16.21 -13.05 27.90
N ALA A 384 16.08 -12.88 26.58
CA ALA A 384 16.67 -11.74 25.90
C ALA A 384 15.58 -10.98 25.13
N ALA A 385 15.76 -9.65 24.99
CA ALA A 385 14.99 -8.85 24.08
C ALA A 385 15.84 -8.47 22.87
N LEU A 386 15.46 -8.93 21.69
CA LEU A 386 16.01 -8.49 20.40
C LEU A 386 15.26 -7.23 19.95
N ILE A 387 16.00 -6.13 19.85
CA ILE A 387 15.48 -4.82 19.43
C ILE A 387 16.05 -4.50 18.06
N VAL A 388 15.22 -4.39 17.06
CA VAL A 388 15.64 -4.05 15.70
C VAL A 388 15.11 -2.66 15.36
N SER A 389 16.01 -1.70 15.21
CA SER A 389 15.71 -0.28 14.93
C SER A 389 16.15 0.08 13.51
N LEU A 390 15.34 -0.20 12.50
CA LEU A 390 15.64 0.11 11.10
C LEU A 390 14.94 1.37 10.60
N SER A 391 13.66 1.53 10.91
CA SER A 391 12.88 2.71 10.47
C SER A 391 12.87 3.83 11.51
N ARG A 392 12.89 3.47 12.79
CA ARG A 392 12.89 4.34 13.96
C ARG A 392 13.68 3.69 15.07
N ASP A 393 14.34 4.48 15.89
CA ASP A 393 14.96 3.96 17.11
C ASP A 393 13.86 3.51 18.10
N ALA A 394 13.94 2.26 18.50
CA ALA A 394 13.01 1.61 19.41
C ALA A 394 13.61 1.30 20.79
N PHE A 395 14.91 1.61 20.99
CA PHE A 395 15.65 1.12 22.16
C PHE A 395 15.04 1.58 23.49
N GLU A 396 14.79 2.87 23.64
CA GLU A 396 14.26 3.42 24.89
C GLU A 396 12.84 2.92 25.18
N ASP A 397 11.96 2.91 24.15
CA ASP A 397 10.59 2.39 24.28
C ASP A 397 10.58 0.92 24.74
N VAL A 398 11.48 0.10 24.16
CA VAL A 398 11.58 -1.33 24.54
C VAL A 398 12.21 -1.50 25.90
N ARG A 399 13.26 -0.76 26.23
CA ARG A 399 13.89 -0.80 27.55
C ARG A 399 12.89 -0.51 28.66
N ASP A 400 12.07 0.54 28.47
CA ASP A 400 11.05 0.92 29.44
C ASP A 400 9.93 -0.13 29.54
N TYR A 401 9.52 -0.72 28.40
CA TYR A 401 8.56 -1.82 28.37
C TYR A 401 9.09 -3.07 29.09
N VAL A 402 10.31 -3.48 28.80
CA VAL A 402 10.98 -4.62 29.41
C VAL A 402 11.06 -4.43 30.93
N ALA A 403 11.51 -3.27 31.40
CA ALA A 403 11.62 -2.99 32.83
C ALA A 403 10.27 -3.11 33.58
N LYS A 404 9.16 -2.76 32.92
CA LYS A 404 7.82 -2.78 33.52
C LYS A 404 7.09 -4.10 33.37
N LYS A 405 7.24 -4.79 32.23
CA LYS A 405 6.35 -5.89 31.83
C LYS A 405 7.07 -7.25 31.65
N LEU A 406 8.41 -7.25 31.53
CA LEU A 406 9.17 -8.48 31.21
C LEU A 406 10.35 -8.68 32.20
N PRO A 407 10.06 -8.97 33.47
CA PRO A 407 11.11 -9.11 34.50
C PRO A 407 12.04 -10.31 34.27
N GLY A 408 11.66 -11.26 33.39
CA GLY A 408 12.50 -12.40 32.99
C GLY A 408 13.60 -12.04 31.99
N VAL A 409 13.61 -10.83 31.43
CA VAL A 409 14.61 -10.40 30.47
C VAL A 409 15.85 -9.90 31.18
N GLY A 410 17.01 -10.56 30.96
CA GLY A 410 18.31 -10.20 31.55
C GLY A 410 19.18 -9.39 30.59
N ARG A 411 18.88 -9.36 29.30
CA ARG A 411 19.70 -8.66 28.30
C ARG A 411 18.89 -8.08 27.16
N LEU A 412 19.35 -6.94 26.68
CA LEU A 412 18.82 -6.29 25.45
C LEU A 412 19.87 -6.42 24.35
N ILE A 413 19.49 -6.93 23.21
CA ILE A 413 20.31 -7.07 22.01
C ILE A 413 19.75 -6.07 21.00
N HIS A 414 20.49 -4.99 20.73
CA HIS A 414 20.05 -3.90 19.89
C HIS A 414 20.79 -3.90 18.56
N LEU A 415 20.05 -4.01 17.46
CA LEU A 415 20.55 -3.92 16.11
C LEU A 415 20.08 -2.62 15.46
N THR A 416 21.03 -1.84 14.95
CA THR A 416 20.79 -0.60 14.22
C THR A 416 21.58 -0.57 12.92
N PRO A 417 21.10 0.11 11.85
CA PRO A 417 21.91 0.38 10.66
C PRO A 417 23.16 1.20 11.05
N LYS A 418 24.22 1.07 10.27
CA LYS A 418 25.48 1.78 10.49
C LYS A 418 25.31 3.29 10.68
N ASP A 419 24.45 3.90 9.86
CA ASP A 419 24.21 5.34 9.80
C ASP A 419 22.97 5.78 10.60
N GLY A 420 22.43 4.86 11.42
CA GLY A 420 21.21 5.07 12.20
C GLY A 420 19.91 4.69 11.46
N PRO A 421 18.80 4.58 12.22
CA PRO A 421 17.51 4.23 11.63
C PRO A 421 16.94 5.35 10.76
N GLY A 422 16.23 4.96 9.69
CA GLY A 422 15.59 5.92 8.78
C GLY A 422 14.94 5.26 7.56
N GLN A 423 14.29 6.07 6.73
CA GLN A 423 13.57 5.58 5.55
C GLN A 423 14.47 4.92 4.48
N ARG A 424 15.76 5.24 4.47
CA ARG A 424 16.75 4.72 3.50
C ARG A 424 17.83 3.86 4.17
N SER A 425 17.56 3.36 5.35
CA SER A 425 18.50 2.55 6.12
C SER A 425 18.77 1.19 5.51
N ILE A 426 17.93 0.72 4.59
CA ILE A 426 18.04 -0.57 3.92
C ILE A 426 18.12 -0.33 2.40
N ALA A 427 19.15 -0.87 1.75
CA ALA A 427 19.38 -0.69 0.32
C ALA A 427 18.45 -1.53 -0.55
N GLY A 428 18.10 -2.73 -0.12
CA GLY A 428 17.26 -3.67 -0.86
C GLY A 428 17.10 -5.00 -0.14
N GLY A 429 16.70 -6.03 -0.88
CA GLY A 429 16.41 -7.35 -0.33
C GLY A 429 17.65 -8.07 0.21
N GLU A 430 18.76 -8.06 -0.50
CA GLU A 430 20.02 -8.67 -0.04
C GLU A 430 20.53 -8.01 1.23
N HIS A 431 20.48 -6.67 1.32
CA HIS A 431 20.83 -5.96 2.54
C HIS A 431 19.88 -6.33 3.69
N ALA A 432 18.57 -6.42 3.44
CA ALA A 432 17.60 -6.81 4.46
C ALA A 432 17.84 -8.25 4.98
N ALA A 433 18.16 -9.19 4.09
CA ALA A 433 18.49 -10.56 4.44
C ALA A 433 19.79 -10.60 5.29
N MET A 434 20.82 -9.87 4.91
CA MET A 434 22.06 -9.76 5.66
C MET A 434 21.83 -9.16 7.06
N LEU A 435 20.97 -8.15 7.20
CA LEU A 435 20.61 -7.60 8.51
C LEU A 435 19.85 -8.61 9.38
N ALA A 436 19.00 -9.45 8.76
CA ALA A 436 18.30 -10.53 9.45
C ALA A 436 19.27 -11.63 9.94
N ASP A 437 20.23 -12.01 9.12
CA ASP A 437 21.34 -12.90 9.51
C ASP A 437 22.13 -12.33 10.70
N ALA A 438 22.44 -11.04 10.66
CA ALA A 438 23.16 -10.37 11.74
C ALA A 438 22.37 -10.37 13.05
N ALA A 439 21.04 -10.19 12.99
CA ALA A 439 20.15 -10.24 14.16
C ALA A 439 20.10 -11.66 14.75
N GLU A 440 19.93 -12.69 13.93
CA GLU A 440 19.98 -14.10 14.36
C GLU A 440 21.34 -14.42 15.01
N ASN A 441 22.43 -14.08 14.34
CA ASN A 441 23.78 -14.31 14.84
C ASN A 441 24.01 -13.62 16.19
N ALA A 442 23.43 -12.45 16.44
CA ALA A 442 23.51 -11.73 17.69
C ALA A 442 22.81 -12.50 18.83
N VAL A 443 21.60 -13.02 18.57
CA VAL A 443 20.85 -13.86 19.52
C VAL A 443 21.65 -15.14 19.84
N ARG A 444 22.16 -15.82 18.82
CA ARG A 444 22.94 -17.04 18.97
C ARG A 444 24.24 -16.81 19.78
N LYS A 445 24.94 -15.70 19.52
CA LYS A 445 26.16 -15.32 20.29
C LYS A 445 25.84 -15.03 21.75
N ALA A 446 24.65 -14.64 22.09
CA ALA A 446 24.22 -14.43 23.46
C ALA A 446 24.18 -15.74 24.28
N ARG A 447 24.20 -16.92 23.65
CA ARG A 447 24.21 -18.25 24.27
C ARG A 447 23.13 -18.38 25.36
N LEU A 448 21.89 -18.12 25.00
CA LEU A 448 20.76 -18.22 25.91
C LEU A 448 20.57 -19.67 26.38
N PRO A 449 20.09 -19.89 27.62
CA PRO A 449 19.60 -21.21 28.04
C PRO A 449 18.53 -21.78 27.08
N ILE A 450 18.43 -23.11 27.02
CA ILE A 450 17.49 -23.77 26.08
C ILE A 450 16.03 -23.45 26.37
N ASP A 451 15.72 -23.12 27.62
CA ASP A 451 14.39 -22.73 28.09
C ASP A 451 14.19 -21.21 28.18
N ALA A 452 15.16 -20.44 27.64
CA ALA A 452 15.02 -19.00 27.54
C ALA A 452 14.19 -18.60 26.32
N ARG A 453 13.55 -17.44 26.42
CA ARG A 453 12.75 -16.85 25.36
C ARG A 453 13.44 -15.63 24.76
N THR A 454 13.34 -15.51 23.44
CA THR A 454 13.72 -14.30 22.70
C THR A 454 12.48 -13.44 22.48
N HIS A 455 12.43 -12.27 23.13
CA HIS A 455 11.39 -11.27 22.95
C HIS A 455 11.77 -10.36 21.78
N ILE A 456 10.96 -10.33 20.71
CA ILE A 456 11.32 -9.69 19.44
C ILE A 456 10.52 -8.41 19.24
N PHE A 457 11.22 -7.29 19.10
CA PHE A 457 10.68 -5.95 18.86
C PHE A 457 11.27 -5.41 17.55
N VAL A 458 10.43 -5.15 16.55
CA VAL A 458 10.89 -4.71 15.23
C VAL A 458 10.29 -3.34 14.88
N SER A 459 11.17 -2.39 14.60
CA SER A 459 10.84 -1.11 13.95
C SER A 459 11.48 -1.11 12.56
N GLY A 460 10.82 -1.72 11.59
CA GLY A 460 11.35 -1.91 10.26
C GLY A 460 10.29 -2.28 9.22
N PRO A 461 10.68 -2.38 7.94
CA PRO A 461 9.79 -2.81 6.86
C PRO A 461 9.40 -4.28 7.01
N ASN A 462 8.19 -4.63 6.57
CA ASN A 462 7.67 -5.99 6.65
C ASN A 462 8.50 -7.00 5.84
N ALA A 463 9.11 -6.58 4.73
CA ALA A 463 10.02 -7.45 3.98
C ALA A 463 11.26 -7.86 4.80
N PHE A 464 11.85 -6.94 5.57
CA PHE A 464 12.90 -7.28 6.52
C PHE A 464 12.40 -8.24 7.62
N THR A 465 11.21 -7.93 8.18
CA THR A 465 10.64 -8.75 9.25
C THR A 465 10.33 -10.18 8.78
N PHE A 466 9.94 -10.33 7.51
CA PHE A 466 9.81 -11.63 6.86
C PHE A 466 11.15 -12.38 6.81
N PHE A 467 12.24 -11.73 6.34
CA PHE A 467 13.57 -12.36 6.33
C PHE A 467 14.01 -12.75 7.74
N LEU A 468 13.76 -11.90 8.75
CA LEU A 468 14.04 -12.24 10.14
C LEU A 468 13.25 -13.48 10.58
N GLY A 469 11.99 -13.60 10.19
CA GLY A 469 11.15 -14.77 10.47
C GLY A 469 11.70 -16.07 9.89
N GLN A 470 12.42 -16.03 8.75
CA GLN A 470 13.07 -17.21 8.16
C GLN A 470 14.14 -17.83 9.07
N HIS A 471 14.68 -17.05 10.00
CA HIS A 471 15.69 -17.50 10.99
C HIS A 471 15.08 -17.93 12.33
N ARG A 472 13.75 -17.95 12.46
CA ARG A 472 13.03 -18.26 13.72
C ARG A 472 13.58 -19.50 14.43
N GLN A 473 13.80 -20.60 13.69
CA GLN A 473 14.28 -21.86 14.29
C GLN A 473 15.62 -21.73 15.00
N ALA A 474 16.50 -20.84 14.55
CA ALA A 474 17.80 -20.59 15.15
C ALA A 474 17.74 -19.66 16.37
N MET A 475 16.64 -18.95 16.56
CA MET A 475 16.43 -18.02 17.68
C MET A 475 15.74 -18.67 18.89
N GLY A 476 15.35 -19.95 18.82
CA GLY A 476 14.66 -20.67 19.89
C GLY A 476 13.21 -20.24 20.07
N SER A 477 12.70 -20.35 21.31
CA SER A 477 11.35 -19.88 21.64
C SER A 477 11.26 -18.36 21.50
N CYS A 478 10.28 -17.88 20.74
CA CYS A 478 10.10 -16.46 20.41
C CYS A 478 8.78 -15.92 20.95
N ALA A 479 8.80 -14.67 21.40
CA ALA A 479 7.60 -13.86 21.65
C ALA A 479 7.69 -12.57 20.86
N LEU A 480 6.65 -12.25 20.08
CA LEU A 480 6.61 -11.07 19.23
C LEU A 480 5.73 -9.98 19.86
N TYR A 481 6.06 -8.74 19.54
CA TYR A 481 5.39 -7.57 20.09
C TYR A 481 5.06 -6.57 18.97
N GLU A 482 3.85 -6.01 19.06
CA GLU A 482 3.43 -4.92 18.20
C GLU A 482 3.55 -3.58 18.93
N PHE A 483 4.00 -2.55 18.20
CA PHE A 483 4.05 -1.18 18.74
C PHE A 483 2.66 -0.56 18.73
N ASP A 484 2.24 0.00 19.88
CA ASP A 484 0.96 0.70 20.02
C ASP A 484 1.06 2.16 19.58
N PHE A 485 0.79 2.42 18.31
CA PHE A 485 0.78 3.77 17.74
C PHE A 485 -0.34 4.64 18.31
N SER A 486 -1.44 4.05 18.73
CA SER A 486 -2.63 4.76 19.23
C SER A 486 -2.62 4.98 20.74
N ARG A 487 -1.60 4.45 21.44
CA ARG A 487 -1.45 4.53 22.91
C ARG A 487 -2.70 4.04 23.65
N ARG A 488 -3.35 2.99 23.15
CA ARG A 488 -4.54 2.40 23.78
C ARG A 488 -4.20 1.49 24.96
N VAL A 489 -2.95 1.01 25.04
CA VAL A 489 -2.49 0.16 26.14
C VAL A 489 -1.44 0.87 26.98
N ASP A 490 -1.34 0.45 28.25
CA ASP A 490 -0.28 0.92 29.14
C ASP A 490 1.07 0.31 28.71
N GLY A 491 1.94 1.15 28.25
CA GLY A 491 3.22 0.81 27.64
C GLY A 491 3.20 1.00 26.11
N SER A 492 4.40 1.00 25.52
CA SER A 492 4.57 1.27 24.08
C SER A 492 4.31 0.04 23.20
N TYR A 493 4.12 -1.14 23.80
CA TYR A 493 3.98 -2.41 23.09
C TYR A 493 2.89 -3.29 23.70
N HIS A 494 2.37 -4.22 22.88
CA HIS A 494 1.53 -5.32 23.35
C HIS A 494 1.99 -6.65 22.73
N PRO A 495 1.84 -7.79 23.46
CA PRO A 495 2.24 -9.08 22.94
C PRO A 495 1.32 -9.53 21.79
N SER A 496 1.89 -10.29 20.85
CA SER A 496 1.16 -10.90 19.75
C SER A 496 1.34 -12.43 19.74
N PHE A 497 2.25 -12.97 18.93
CA PHE A 497 2.47 -14.41 18.83
C PHE A 497 3.51 -14.95 19.80
N TRP A 498 3.30 -16.22 20.17
CA TRP A 498 4.25 -17.06 20.87
C TRP A 498 4.61 -18.25 19.96
N MET A 499 5.86 -18.47 19.72
CA MET A 499 6.34 -19.52 18.83
C MET A 499 7.40 -20.33 19.56
N GLU A 500 7.15 -21.63 19.73
CA GLU A 500 8.08 -22.59 20.36
C GLU A 500 9.02 -23.23 19.34
#